data_ec68d4baa94d732cc527c5e177b9a5d2
#
_entry.id   ec68d4baa94d732cc527c5e177b9a5d2
#
_cell.length_a   1.000
_cell.length_b   1.000
_cell.length_c   1.000
_cell.angle_alpha   90.00
_cell.angle_beta   90.00
_cell.angle_gamma   90.00
#
_symmetry.space_group_name_H-M   'P 1'
#
loop_
_entity.id
_entity.type
_entity.pdbx_description
1 polymer ?
#
loop_
_entity_poly.entity_id
_entity_poly.type
_entity_poly.pdbx_seq_one_letter_code
_entity_poly.pdbx_strand_id
1 'polypeptide(L)'
;MKNLDHVMMDDNTSSFNVKWSNYVTQDVTDWYQKETRKTAVYPKNMESAYLFSALASEVGEACGKYAKFIRDNECPAEQYLKDVKAELGDVLWNISQLCNHYGWKLSDVMRENIDKLRDRAKRGVIHGSGDNR
;
A
#
# COMPACT_ATOMS: atom_id res chain seq x y z
N MET A 1 22.65 16.70 -2.79
CA MET A 1 21.30 16.12 -2.62
C MET A 1 20.87 15.58 -3.97
N LYS A 2 20.95 14.27 -4.20
CA LYS A 2 20.50 13.67 -5.46
C LYS A 2 18.97 13.62 -5.40
N ASN A 3 18.34 14.29 -6.36
CA ASN A 3 16.89 14.42 -6.45
C ASN A 3 16.32 13.05 -6.86
N LEU A 4 15.72 12.31 -5.94
CA LEU A 4 15.05 11.02 -6.21
C LEU A 4 13.74 11.20 -6.99
N ASP A 5 13.22 12.43 -7.06
CA ASP A 5 11.95 12.73 -7.73
C ASP A 5 12.02 12.57 -9.26
N HIS A 6 13.21 12.38 -9.81
CA HIS A 6 13.41 12.28 -11.26
C HIS A 6 13.53 10.84 -11.81
N VAL A 7 13.48 9.81 -10.96
CA VAL A 7 13.78 8.43 -11.40
C VAL A 7 12.54 7.65 -11.84
N MET A 8 11.31 8.15 -11.62
CA MET A 8 10.10 7.32 -11.76
C MET A 8 8.90 8.00 -12.41
N MET A 9 9.08 9.04 -13.23
CA MET A 9 7.95 9.58 -14.00
C MET A 9 8.29 9.63 -15.48
N ASP A 10 7.97 8.57 -16.19
CA ASP A 10 7.69 8.67 -17.62
C ASP A 10 6.41 9.49 -17.79
N ASP A 11 6.55 10.71 -18.29
CA ASP A 11 5.49 11.67 -18.57
C ASP A 11 4.57 11.22 -19.72
N ASN A 12 3.94 10.05 -19.57
CA ASN A 12 2.89 9.65 -20.48
C ASN A 12 1.53 9.62 -19.76
N THR A 13 1.16 10.75 -19.15
CA THR A 13 -0.11 10.93 -18.41
C THR A 13 -1.32 11.21 -19.30
N SER A 14 -1.30 10.86 -20.58
CA SER A 14 -2.43 11.16 -21.49
C SER A 14 -3.49 10.05 -21.59
N SER A 15 -3.59 9.12 -20.63
CA SER A 15 -4.68 8.14 -20.68
C SER A 15 -5.19 7.71 -19.31
N PHE A 16 -5.72 8.64 -18.52
CA PHE A 16 -6.54 8.32 -17.33
C PHE A 16 -7.86 7.60 -17.65
N ASN A 17 -8.06 7.17 -18.88
CA ASN A 17 -9.21 6.37 -19.33
C ASN A 17 -8.95 4.88 -19.42
N VAL A 18 -7.87 4.38 -18.80
CA VAL A 18 -7.67 2.93 -18.70
C VAL A 18 -8.73 2.37 -17.74
N LYS A 19 -9.64 1.56 -18.26
CA LYS A 19 -10.54 0.75 -17.42
C LYS A 19 -9.67 -0.18 -16.57
N TRP A 20 -9.44 0.16 -15.32
CA TRP A 20 -8.70 -0.64 -14.34
C TRP A 20 -9.27 -2.05 -14.17
N SER A 21 -10.50 -2.30 -14.65
CA SER A 21 -11.14 -3.61 -14.71
C SER A 21 -10.34 -4.68 -15.47
N ASN A 22 -9.31 -4.29 -16.24
CA ASN A 22 -8.56 -5.23 -17.06
C ASN A 22 -7.17 -5.60 -16.51
N TYR A 23 -6.68 -4.98 -15.43
CA TYR A 23 -5.29 -5.16 -14.98
C TYR A 23 -5.12 -5.82 -13.62
N VAL A 24 -6.06 -5.66 -12.71
CA VAL A 24 -6.11 -6.47 -11.48
C VAL A 24 -7.42 -7.23 -11.53
N THR A 25 -7.37 -8.46 -12.01
CA THR A 25 -8.55 -9.31 -11.93
C THR A 25 -8.86 -9.52 -10.45
N GLN A 26 -10.12 -9.52 -10.09
CA GLN A 26 -10.59 -9.88 -8.75
C GLN A 26 -9.90 -11.16 -8.27
N ASP A 27 -9.62 -12.07 -9.18
CA ASP A 27 -8.96 -13.34 -8.94
C ASP A 27 -7.55 -13.20 -8.35
N VAL A 28 -6.73 -12.26 -8.83
CA VAL A 28 -5.36 -12.06 -8.29
C VAL A 28 -5.39 -11.51 -6.88
N THR A 29 -6.28 -10.56 -6.60
CA THR A 29 -6.41 -9.97 -5.27
C THR A 29 -6.98 -10.97 -4.26
N ASP A 30 -8.01 -11.71 -4.65
CA ASP A 30 -8.63 -12.76 -3.85
C ASP A 30 -7.64 -13.92 -3.62
N TRP A 31 -6.85 -14.28 -4.64
CA TRP A 31 -5.76 -15.24 -4.51
C TRP A 31 -4.71 -14.74 -3.50
N TYR A 32 -4.22 -13.51 -3.62
CA TYR A 32 -3.25 -12.93 -2.68
C TYR A 32 -3.79 -12.96 -1.25
N GLN A 33 -5.01 -12.50 -1.02
CA GLN A 33 -5.66 -12.50 0.28
C GLN A 33 -5.75 -13.91 0.89
N LYS A 34 -6.04 -14.91 0.07
CA LYS A 34 -6.07 -16.31 0.49
C LYS A 34 -4.67 -16.85 0.82
N GLU A 35 -3.66 -16.53 0.00
CA GLU A 35 -2.29 -17.01 0.20
C GLU A 35 -1.67 -16.40 1.46
N THR A 36 -1.84 -15.11 1.71
CA THR A 36 -1.35 -14.45 2.93
C THR A 36 -1.93 -15.08 4.21
N ARG A 37 -3.16 -15.61 4.17
CA ARG A 37 -3.76 -16.30 5.31
C ARG A 37 -2.98 -17.54 5.75
N LYS A 38 -2.29 -18.20 4.84
CA LYS A 38 -1.50 -19.42 5.12
C LYS A 38 -0.28 -19.14 6.00
N THR A 39 0.20 -17.92 6.02
CA THR A 39 1.37 -17.47 6.81
C THR A 39 0.98 -16.74 8.09
N ALA A 40 -0.31 -16.66 8.42
CA ALA A 40 -0.84 -15.96 9.57
C ALA A 40 -0.67 -16.79 10.86
N VAL A 41 0.41 -16.53 11.60
CA VAL A 41 0.79 -17.22 12.84
C VAL A 41 0.85 -16.24 14.03
N TYR A 42 -0.30 -15.74 14.44
CA TYR A 42 -0.45 -14.83 15.58
C TYR A 42 -1.59 -15.27 16.50
N PRO A 43 -1.60 -14.83 17.80
CA PRO A 43 -2.64 -15.19 18.74
C PRO A 43 -4.03 -14.71 18.30
N LYS A 44 -4.95 -15.63 18.09
CA LYS A 44 -6.30 -15.31 17.60
C LYS A 44 -7.13 -14.46 18.56
N ASN A 45 -6.90 -14.60 19.86
CA ASN A 45 -7.60 -13.81 20.87
C ASN A 45 -7.17 -12.33 20.93
N MET A 46 -6.05 -11.98 20.26
CA MET A 46 -5.53 -10.61 20.16
C MET A 46 -5.31 -10.18 18.71
N GLU A 47 -5.94 -10.84 17.76
CA GLU A 47 -5.69 -10.69 16.33
C GLU A 47 -5.74 -9.23 15.86
N SER A 48 -6.79 -8.50 16.21
CA SER A 48 -6.94 -7.10 15.82
C SER A 48 -5.82 -6.20 16.37
N ALA A 49 -5.54 -6.30 17.68
CA ALA A 49 -4.49 -5.51 18.31
C ALA A 49 -3.12 -5.83 17.74
N TYR A 50 -2.83 -7.10 17.48
CA TYR A 50 -1.60 -7.54 16.84
C TYR A 50 -1.46 -6.94 15.43
N LEU A 51 -2.48 -7.08 14.60
CA LEU A 51 -2.42 -6.66 13.20
C LEU A 51 -2.28 -5.14 13.03
N PHE A 52 -2.97 -4.33 13.85
CA PHE A 52 -2.77 -2.87 13.82
C PHE A 52 -1.39 -2.47 14.31
N SER A 53 -0.86 -3.14 15.34
CA SER A 53 0.50 -2.87 15.85
C SER A 53 1.56 -3.27 14.84
N ALA A 54 1.41 -4.45 14.21
CA ALA A 54 2.31 -4.92 13.17
C ALA A 54 2.28 -4.00 11.95
N LEU A 55 1.10 -3.60 11.47
CA LEU A 55 0.98 -2.65 10.36
C LEU A 55 1.74 -1.34 10.65
N ALA A 56 1.59 -0.78 11.86
CA ALA A 56 2.30 0.42 12.27
C ALA A 56 3.82 0.21 12.32
N SER A 57 4.29 -0.98 12.75
CA SER A 57 5.70 -1.37 12.76
C SER A 57 6.28 -1.40 11.35
N GLU A 58 5.64 -2.09 10.41
CA GLU A 58 6.14 -2.21 9.03
C GLU A 58 6.20 -0.84 8.31
N VAL A 59 5.19 0.01 8.53
CA VAL A 59 5.23 1.40 8.05
C VAL A 59 6.41 2.15 8.67
N GLY A 60 6.65 1.97 9.96
CA GLY A 60 7.81 2.54 10.67
C GLY A 60 9.13 2.04 10.13
N GLU A 61 9.23 0.76 9.76
CA GLU A 61 10.44 0.19 9.15
C GLU A 61 10.72 0.78 7.77
N ALA A 62 9.69 0.90 6.92
CA ALA A 62 9.83 1.59 5.64
C ALA A 62 10.32 3.05 5.82
N CYS A 63 9.74 3.80 6.77
CA CYS A 63 10.18 5.14 7.11
C CYS A 63 11.62 5.16 7.65
N GLY A 64 11.99 4.17 8.46
CA GLY A 64 13.34 4.01 8.99
C GLY A 64 14.40 3.77 7.92
N LYS A 65 14.08 3.00 6.87
CA LYS A 65 14.97 2.83 5.69
C LYS A 65 15.22 4.18 5.01
N TYR A 66 14.18 4.99 4.83
CA TYR A 66 14.30 6.31 4.23
C TYR A 66 15.13 7.27 5.10
N ALA A 67 14.88 7.29 6.40
CA ALA A 67 15.65 8.12 7.32
C ALA A 67 17.15 7.78 7.30
N LYS A 68 17.49 6.49 7.29
CA LYS A 68 18.88 6.02 7.16
C LYS A 68 19.49 6.41 5.82
N PHE A 69 18.75 6.28 4.73
CA PHE A 69 19.21 6.68 3.40
C PHE A 69 19.55 8.18 3.35
N ILE A 70 18.74 9.03 3.98
CA ILE A 70 19.02 10.48 4.06
C ILE A 70 20.24 10.75 4.94
N ARG A 71 20.31 10.12 6.12
CA ARG A 71 21.36 10.38 7.11
C ARG A 71 22.73 9.95 6.64
N ASP A 72 22.80 8.72 6.17
CA ASP A 72 24.10 8.07 5.95
C ASP A 72 24.66 8.36 4.56
N ASN A 73 23.80 8.69 3.57
CA ASN A 73 24.14 8.99 2.17
C ASN A 73 25.09 7.97 1.49
N GLU A 74 25.28 6.81 2.13
CA GLU A 74 26.23 5.76 1.73
C GLU A 74 25.54 4.58 1.05
N CYS A 75 24.23 4.43 1.26
CA CYS A 75 23.49 3.32 0.67
C CYS A 75 23.24 3.57 -0.83
N PRO A 76 23.57 2.62 -1.72
CA PRO A 76 23.16 2.69 -3.11
C PRO A 76 21.64 2.84 -3.22
N ALA A 77 21.17 3.74 -4.09
CA ALA A 77 19.72 3.97 -4.27
C ALA A 77 18.96 2.67 -4.62
N GLU A 78 19.57 1.77 -5.38
CA GLU A 78 19.00 0.46 -5.72
C GLU A 78 18.78 -0.42 -4.48
N GLN A 79 19.73 -0.47 -3.55
CA GLN A 79 19.58 -1.25 -2.32
C GLN A 79 18.49 -0.65 -1.43
N TYR A 80 18.46 0.68 -1.31
CA TYR A 80 17.39 1.37 -0.57
C TYR A 80 16.00 1.05 -1.14
N LEU A 81 15.83 1.14 -2.46
CA LEU A 81 14.55 0.84 -3.12
C LEU A 81 14.13 -0.62 -2.93
N LYS A 82 15.09 -1.55 -2.94
CA LYS A 82 14.83 -2.96 -2.66
C LYS A 82 14.34 -3.17 -1.22
N ASP A 83 15.01 -2.53 -0.25
CA ASP A 83 14.65 -2.64 1.16
C ASP A 83 13.25 -2.06 1.44
N VAL A 84 12.95 -0.86 0.92
CA VAL A 84 11.62 -0.25 1.05
C VAL A 84 10.53 -1.12 0.38
N LYS A 85 10.82 -1.72 -0.78
CA LYS A 85 9.88 -2.61 -1.45
C LYS A 85 9.53 -3.84 -0.60
N ALA A 86 10.48 -4.38 0.16
CA ALA A 86 10.23 -5.48 1.07
C ALA A 86 9.24 -5.05 2.17
N GLU A 87 9.52 -3.93 2.86
CA GLU A 87 8.63 -3.42 3.92
C GLU A 87 7.22 -3.08 3.41
N LEU A 88 7.11 -2.56 2.18
CA LEU A 88 5.79 -2.33 1.56
C LEU A 88 5.04 -3.64 1.28
N GLY A 89 5.76 -4.73 1.01
CA GLY A 89 5.18 -6.07 0.94
C GLY A 89 4.56 -6.50 2.26
N ASP A 90 5.26 -6.26 3.38
CA ASP A 90 4.80 -6.61 4.72
C ASP A 90 3.63 -5.70 5.18
N VAL A 91 3.65 -4.42 4.80
CA VAL A 91 2.48 -3.54 4.95
C VAL A 91 1.26 -4.11 4.21
N LEU A 92 1.43 -4.53 2.96
CA LEU A 92 0.33 -5.11 2.16
C LEU A 92 -0.17 -6.42 2.76
N TRP A 93 0.74 -7.25 3.31
CA TRP A 93 0.36 -8.47 4.03
C TRP A 93 -0.52 -8.16 5.24
N ASN A 94 -0.14 -7.18 6.07
CA ASN A 94 -0.92 -6.76 7.24
C ASN A 94 -2.30 -6.22 6.86
N ILE A 95 -2.40 -5.42 5.80
CA ILE A 95 -3.68 -4.93 5.26
C ILE A 95 -4.56 -6.12 4.84
N SER A 96 -3.99 -7.09 4.14
CA SER A 96 -4.68 -8.30 3.72
C SER A 96 -5.20 -9.12 4.92
N GLN A 97 -4.40 -9.24 6.00
CA GLN A 97 -4.83 -9.93 7.22
C GLN A 97 -5.93 -9.17 7.97
N LEU A 98 -5.90 -7.84 8.01
CA LEU A 98 -7.00 -7.05 8.56
C LEU A 98 -8.29 -7.28 7.76
N CYS A 99 -8.22 -7.33 6.44
CA CYS A 99 -9.37 -7.69 5.62
C CYS A 99 -9.90 -9.10 5.97
N ASN A 100 -9.01 -10.08 6.15
CA ASN A 100 -9.38 -11.42 6.59
C ASN A 100 -10.05 -11.42 7.97
N HIS A 101 -9.52 -10.63 8.91
CA HIS A 101 -10.05 -10.54 10.27
C HIS A 101 -11.47 -9.97 10.30
N TYR A 102 -11.73 -8.92 9.54
CA TYR A 102 -13.04 -8.26 9.50
C TYR A 102 -14.02 -8.87 8.48
N GLY A 103 -13.62 -9.91 7.76
CA GLY A 103 -14.45 -10.56 6.73
C GLY A 103 -14.66 -9.71 5.49
N TRP A 104 -13.76 -8.76 5.21
CA TRP A 104 -13.79 -7.95 4.01
C TRP A 104 -13.01 -8.61 2.88
N LYS A 105 -13.43 -8.39 1.64
CA LYS A 105 -12.60 -8.70 0.49
C LYS A 105 -11.62 -7.56 0.26
N LEU A 106 -10.33 -7.88 0.11
CA LEU A 106 -9.31 -6.90 -0.22
C LEU A 106 -9.64 -6.19 -1.55
N SER A 107 -10.18 -6.92 -2.52
CA SER A 107 -10.66 -6.36 -3.79
C SER A 107 -11.77 -5.32 -3.62
N ASP A 108 -12.65 -5.48 -2.65
CA ASP A 108 -13.71 -4.49 -2.36
C ASP A 108 -13.12 -3.23 -1.73
N VAL A 109 -12.23 -3.38 -0.75
CA VAL A 109 -11.53 -2.24 -0.13
C VAL A 109 -10.76 -1.41 -1.16
N MET A 110 -10.07 -2.09 -2.10
CA MET A 110 -9.36 -1.42 -3.19
C MET A 110 -10.32 -0.68 -4.12
N ARG A 111 -11.42 -1.31 -4.53
CA ARG A 111 -12.42 -0.71 -5.41
C ARG A 111 -13.06 0.52 -4.76
N GLU A 112 -13.52 0.42 -3.53
CA GLU A 112 -14.16 1.52 -2.80
C GLU A 112 -13.21 2.71 -2.65
N ASN A 113 -11.91 2.46 -2.39
CA ASN A 113 -10.93 3.53 -2.33
C ASN A 113 -10.77 4.24 -3.68
N ILE A 114 -10.67 3.51 -4.78
CA ILE A 114 -10.58 4.08 -6.13
C ILE A 114 -11.84 4.87 -6.49
N ASP A 115 -13.01 4.35 -6.18
CA ASP A 115 -14.29 5.03 -6.46
C ASP A 115 -14.41 6.33 -5.67
N LYS A 116 -14.02 6.33 -4.40
CA LYS A 116 -13.91 7.54 -3.56
C LYS A 116 -12.95 8.57 -4.17
N LEU A 117 -11.78 8.16 -4.61
CA LEU A 117 -10.79 9.07 -5.21
C LEU A 117 -11.27 9.63 -6.56
N ARG A 118 -11.91 8.83 -7.38
CA ARG A 118 -12.52 9.26 -8.65
C ARG A 118 -13.64 10.27 -8.44
N ASP A 119 -14.49 10.05 -7.43
CA ASP A 119 -15.54 11.00 -7.08
C ASP A 119 -14.93 12.35 -6.65
N ARG A 120 -13.91 12.32 -5.77
CA ARG A 120 -13.18 13.53 -5.35
C ARG A 120 -12.55 14.27 -6.54
N ALA A 121 -11.96 13.54 -7.48
CA ALA A 121 -11.39 14.11 -8.70
C ALA A 121 -12.46 14.81 -9.55
N LYS A 122 -13.61 14.15 -9.78
CA LYS A 122 -14.72 14.74 -10.55
C LYS A 122 -15.28 16.01 -9.91
N ARG A 123 -15.32 16.07 -8.57
CA ARG A 123 -15.79 17.25 -7.82
C ARG A 123 -14.71 18.33 -7.64
N GLY A 124 -13.47 18.10 -8.10
CA GLY A 124 -12.36 19.05 -7.93
C GLY A 124 -11.86 19.20 -6.49
N VAL A 125 -12.14 18.22 -5.62
CA VAL A 125 -11.83 18.27 -4.18
C VAL A 125 -10.79 17.21 -3.75
N ILE A 126 -9.87 16.88 -4.63
CA ILE A 126 -8.75 15.97 -4.29
C ILE A 126 -7.90 16.55 -3.16
N HIS A 127 -7.65 17.87 -3.18
CA HIS A 127 -6.92 18.57 -2.14
C HIS A 127 -7.84 18.91 -0.96
N GLY A 128 -7.27 18.99 0.23
CA GLY A 128 -7.98 19.32 1.46
C GLY A 128 -7.93 18.18 2.48
N SER A 129 -8.63 18.33 3.60
CA SER A 129 -8.68 17.37 4.70
C SER A 129 -10.09 16.81 4.93
N GLY A 130 -10.17 15.65 5.53
CA GLY A 130 -11.42 14.97 5.88
C GLY A 130 -11.95 14.03 4.78
N ASP A 131 -12.71 13.01 5.21
CA ASP A 131 -13.22 11.98 4.30
C ASP A 131 -14.49 12.41 3.55
N ASN A 132 -15.22 13.38 4.05
CA ASN A 132 -16.49 13.87 3.47
C ASN A 132 -16.34 15.10 2.58
N ARG A 133 -15.11 15.45 2.18
CA ARG A 133 -14.85 16.56 1.25
C ARG A 133 -15.25 16.23 -0.17
#